data_1c7551726a096d0c8532955d85f54790
#
_entry.id   1c7551726a096d0c8532955d85f54790
#
_cell.length_a   1.000
_cell.length_b   1.000
_cell.length_c   1.000
_cell.angle_alpha   90.00
_cell.angle_beta   90.00
_cell.angle_gamma   90.00
#
_symmetry.space_group_name_H-M   'P 1'
#
loop_
_entity.id
_entity.type
_entity.pdbx_description
1 polymer ?
#
loop_
_entity_poly.entity_id
_entity_poly.type
_entity_poly.pdbx_seq_one_letter_code
_entity_poly.pdbx_strand_id
1 'polypeptide(L)'
;SPPSHPYDYIANYIHENKWANKSIGVEMDSYYYTAENHDRLVKKCPNAKFKDAHLLVNWIRFIKSDSEIAYMRDGAKLVHAGMQTAYNEIKPEVRQSVVAGKIQNTLLGGNEEIQIGGEYSGLNIILASGVSASASHLTPTDKKFKENEGTIIELGGVKNRYHCALSRTVYIGKPDTKTNDTLQITNEGVERAIESTRPGNTCHDVAVAFWNVLEKYGLEKESRCGYSIGLGYPPDWGEHTLSIRKNDMTVLQPNVTFHLMAGMWMDTWGLEISESIRVTENGCELFCNFSRKLHLI
;
A
#
# COMPACT_ATOMS: atom_id res chain seq x y z
N SER A 1 -32.69 19.07 19.55
CA SER A 1 -32.80 17.63 19.28
C SER A 1 -31.38 17.06 19.18
N PRO A 2 -31.11 15.86 19.73
CA PRO A 2 -29.83 15.24 19.51
C PRO A 2 -29.59 15.07 18.01
N PRO A 3 -28.35 15.18 17.52
CA PRO A 3 -28.07 14.97 16.11
C PRO A 3 -28.55 13.59 15.68
N SER A 4 -29.30 13.52 14.59
CA SER A 4 -29.76 12.24 14.03
C SER A 4 -28.54 11.43 13.56
N HIS A 5 -28.60 10.12 13.75
CA HIS A 5 -27.52 9.24 13.27
C HIS A 5 -27.37 9.36 11.74
N PRO A 6 -26.17 9.37 11.17
CA PRO A 6 -25.97 9.52 9.71
C PRO A 6 -26.79 8.54 8.87
N TYR A 7 -26.95 7.31 9.33
CA TYR A 7 -27.76 6.30 8.62
C TYR A 7 -29.26 6.52 8.74
N ASP A 8 -29.74 7.33 9.70
CA ASP A 8 -31.11 7.80 9.69
C ASP A 8 -31.36 8.80 8.55
N TYR A 9 -30.39 9.67 8.30
CA TYR A 9 -30.43 10.56 7.14
C TYR A 9 -30.39 9.77 5.81
N ILE A 10 -29.51 8.78 5.69
CA ILE A 10 -29.44 7.90 4.51
C ILE A 10 -30.78 7.17 4.29
N ALA A 11 -31.40 6.65 5.34
CA ALA A 11 -32.71 6.00 5.24
C ALA A 11 -33.80 6.97 4.75
N ASN A 12 -33.81 8.21 5.24
CA ASN A 12 -34.74 9.24 4.76
C ASN A 12 -34.49 9.55 3.27
N TYR A 13 -33.23 9.68 2.85
CA TYR A 13 -32.86 9.89 1.45
C TYR A 13 -33.32 8.73 0.55
N ILE A 14 -33.24 7.48 1.04
CA ILE A 14 -33.78 6.29 0.33
C ILE A 14 -35.31 6.41 0.14
N HIS A 15 -36.04 6.85 1.15
CA HIS A 15 -37.49 7.07 1.08
C HIS A 15 -37.85 8.21 0.11
N GLU A 16 -37.19 9.35 0.21
CA GLU A 16 -37.40 10.52 -0.65
C GLU A 16 -37.21 10.18 -2.14
N ASN A 17 -36.22 9.33 -2.45
CA ASN A 17 -35.96 8.87 -3.82
C ASN A 17 -36.81 7.66 -4.23
N LYS A 18 -37.76 7.22 -3.41
CA LYS A 18 -38.63 6.07 -3.70
C LYS A 18 -37.86 4.74 -3.89
N TRP A 19 -36.73 4.59 -3.23
CA TRP A 19 -35.91 3.38 -3.30
C TRP A 19 -36.20 2.38 -2.18
N ALA A 20 -37.08 2.73 -1.22
CA ALA A 20 -37.37 1.91 -0.05
C ALA A 20 -37.98 0.53 -0.36
N ASN A 21 -38.38 0.27 -1.62
CA ASN A 21 -38.89 -1.02 -2.09
C ASN A 21 -37.96 -1.66 -3.16
N LYS A 22 -36.73 -1.19 -3.28
CA LYS A 22 -35.75 -1.64 -4.27
C LYS A 22 -34.70 -2.57 -3.68
N SER A 23 -33.92 -3.21 -4.55
CA SER A 23 -32.63 -3.80 -4.15
C SER A 23 -31.59 -2.71 -4.06
N ILE A 24 -30.90 -2.64 -2.93
CA ILE A 24 -29.87 -1.65 -2.62
C ILE A 24 -28.58 -2.40 -2.31
N GLY A 25 -27.51 -2.09 -3.06
CA GLY A 25 -26.19 -2.61 -2.77
C GLY A 25 -25.57 -1.84 -1.60
N VAL A 26 -24.93 -2.56 -0.69
CA VAL A 26 -24.16 -2.03 0.44
C VAL A 26 -22.80 -2.73 0.50
N GLU A 27 -21.78 -2.02 0.89
CA GLU A 27 -20.43 -2.56 0.98
C GLU A 27 -20.22 -3.22 2.34
N MET A 28 -20.59 -4.53 2.45
CA MET A 28 -20.59 -5.28 3.71
C MET A 28 -19.21 -5.42 4.35
N ASP A 29 -18.14 -5.36 3.54
CA ASP A 29 -16.75 -5.49 3.99
C ASP A 29 -16.03 -4.12 4.17
N SER A 30 -16.79 -3.03 4.20
CA SER A 30 -16.22 -1.70 4.43
C SER A 30 -15.96 -1.45 5.92
N TYR A 31 -14.78 -0.92 6.26
CA TYR A 31 -14.42 -0.47 7.61
C TYR A 31 -15.42 0.53 8.21
N TYR A 32 -16.14 1.25 7.36
CA TYR A 32 -17.08 2.32 7.76
C TYR A 32 -18.55 1.90 7.70
N TYR A 33 -18.84 0.68 7.22
CA TYR A 33 -20.19 0.12 7.20
C TYR A 33 -20.36 -0.93 8.30
N THR A 34 -20.66 -0.46 9.50
CA THR A 34 -20.78 -1.33 10.68
C THR A 34 -22.07 -2.14 10.70
N ALA A 35 -22.13 -3.20 11.49
CA ALA A 35 -23.34 -3.98 11.71
C ALA A 35 -24.51 -3.11 12.22
N GLU A 36 -24.25 -2.13 13.11
CA GLU A 36 -25.27 -1.18 13.57
C GLU A 36 -25.82 -0.34 12.44
N ASN A 37 -24.95 0.12 11.54
CA ASN A 37 -25.36 0.90 10.36
C ASN A 37 -26.29 0.10 9.45
N HIS A 38 -25.96 -1.17 9.22
CA HIS A 38 -26.80 -2.09 8.47
C HIS A 38 -28.16 -2.29 9.13
N ASP A 39 -28.18 -2.61 10.42
CA ASP A 39 -29.42 -2.82 11.19
C ASP A 39 -30.32 -1.58 11.17
N ARG A 40 -29.75 -0.38 11.26
CA ARG A 40 -30.53 0.86 11.16
C ARG A 40 -31.21 1.01 9.80
N LEU A 41 -30.51 0.73 8.71
CA LEU A 41 -31.09 0.77 7.36
C LEU A 41 -32.20 -0.26 7.21
N VAL A 42 -31.98 -1.50 7.64
CA VAL A 42 -32.98 -2.57 7.58
C VAL A 42 -34.24 -2.20 8.37
N LYS A 43 -34.09 -1.67 9.60
CA LYS A 43 -35.21 -1.25 10.44
C LYS A 43 -35.99 -0.08 9.84
N LYS A 44 -35.31 0.87 9.22
CA LYS A 44 -35.96 2.07 8.64
C LYS A 44 -36.50 1.87 7.22
N CYS A 45 -35.96 0.91 6.48
CA CYS A 45 -36.39 0.56 5.13
C CYS A 45 -36.75 -0.94 5.04
N PRO A 46 -37.79 -1.41 5.77
CA PRO A 46 -38.07 -2.84 5.92
C PRO A 46 -38.48 -3.53 4.60
N ASN A 47 -38.90 -2.79 3.61
CA ASN A 47 -39.25 -3.32 2.28
C ASN A 47 -38.11 -3.29 1.27
N ALA A 48 -36.98 -2.66 1.60
CA ALA A 48 -35.79 -2.69 0.77
C ALA A 48 -35.09 -4.05 0.92
N LYS A 49 -34.47 -4.49 -0.19
CA LYS A 49 -33.62 -5.70 -0.18
C LYS A 49 -32.16 -5.25 -0.22
N PHE A 50 -31.52 -5.22 0.95
CA PHE A 50 -30.09 -4.95 1.04
C PHE A 50 -29.29 -6.18 0.58
N LYS A 51 -28.33 -5.96 -0.30
CA LYS A 51 -27.45 -6.97 -0.86
C LYS A 51 -26.02 -6.51 -0.74
N ASP A 52 -25.09 -7.44 -0.54
CA ASP A 52 -23.67 -7.12 -0.62
C ASP A 52 -23.30 -6.67 -2.04
N ALA A 53 -22.74 -5.48 -2.12
CA ALA A 53 -22.24 -4.91 -3.38
C ALA A 53 -20.81 -5.36 -3.70
N HIS A 54 -20.11 -5.97 -2.75
CA HIS A 54 -18.79 -6.58 -2.85
C HIS A 54 -17.84 -5.88 -3.85
N LEU A 55 -17.12 -4.88 -3.41
CA LEU A 55 -16.11 -4.17 -4.21
C LEU A 55 -16.58 -3.62 -5.57
N LEU A 56 -17.90 -3.53 -5.82
CA LEU A 56 -18.43 -3.04 -7.10
C LEU A 56 -17.82 -1.68 -7.50
N VAL A 57 -17.79 -0.73 -6.57
CA VAL A 57 -17.23 0.61 -6.81
C VAL A 57 -15.71 0.54 -7.00
N ASN A 58 -15.03 -0.34 -6.26
CA ASN A 58 -13.58 -0.52 -6.37
C ASN A 58 -13.20 -1.03 -7.77
N TRP A 59 -13.96 -1.99 -8.33
CA TRP A 59 -13.74 -2.48 -9.69
C TRP A 59 -14.05 -1.43 -10.76
N ILE A 60 -15.01 -0.53 -10.55
CA ILE A 60 -15.27 0.60 -11.46
C ILE A 60 -14.07 1.55 -11.49
N ARG A 61 -13.40 1.75 -10.35
CA ARG A 61 -12.19 2.59 -10.23
C ARG A 61 -10.88 1.87 -10.56
N PHE A 62 -10.95 0.62 -11.00
CA PHE A 62 -9.78 -0.22 -11.25
C PHE A 62 -8.83 0.40 -12.30
N ILE A 63 -9.38 0.96 -13.37
CA ILE A 63 -8.63 1.70 -14.38
C ILE A 63 -8.70 3.19 -14.05
N LYS A 64 -7.55 3.82 -13.85
CA LYS A 64 -7.45 5.22 -13.44
C LYS A 64 -7.55 6.17 -14.63
N SER A 65 -8.22 7.29 -14.45
CA SER A 65 -8.15 8.42 -15.36
C SER A 65 -6.78 9.13 -15.26
N ASP A 66 -6.49 9.99 -16.22
CA ASP A 66 -5.24 10.77 -16.21
C ASP A 66 -5.14 11.71 -15.00
N SER A 67 -6.26 12.25 -14.53
CA SER A 67 -6.29 13.07 -13.31
C SER A 67 -5.95 12.27 -12.06
N GLU A 68 -6.46 11.04 -11.94
CA GLU A 68 -6.14 10.13 -10.83
C GLU A 68 -4.65 9.75 -10.85
N ILE A 69 -4.11 9.46 -12.04
CA ILE A 69 -2.67 9.21 -12.22
C ILE A 69 -1.84 10.42 -11.82
N ALA A 70 -2.28 11.64 -12.13
CA ALA A 70 -1.58 12.86 -11.72
C ALA A 70 -1.53 12.99 -10.18
N TYR A 71 -2.62 12.71 -9.46
CA TYR A 71 -2.60 12.68 -7.98
C TYR A 71 -1.66 11.63 -7.43
N MET A 72 -1.59 10.43 -8.02
CA MET A 72 -0.66 9.39 -7.62
C MET A 72 0.80 9.82 -7.85
N ARG A 73 1.12 10.54 -8.92
CA ARG A 73 2.46 11.12 -9.15
C ARG A 73 2.83 12.16 -8.10
N ASP A 74 1.88 12.96 -7.64
CA ASP A 74 2.13 13.88 -6.53
C ASP A 74 2.33 13.13 -5.21
N GLY A 75 1.56 12.06 -4.94
CA GLY A 75 1.81 11.14 -3.84
C GLY A 75 3.20 10.51 -3.91
N ALA A 76 3.68 10.18 -5.12
CA ALA A 76 5.02 9.64 -5.34
C ALA A 76 6.14 10.63 -4.97
N LYS A 77 5.98 11.92 -5.26
CA LYS A 77 6.93 12.95 -4.82
C LYS A 77 7.01 13.02 -3.30
N LEU A 78 5.85 12.96 -2.62
CA LEU A 78 5.78 13.00 -1.15
C LEU A 78 6.45 11.78 -0.52
N VAL A 79 6.16 10.56 -1.01
CA VAL A 79 6.78 9.36 -0.46
C VAL A 79 8.28 9.29 -0.76
N HIS A 80 8.73 9.79 -1.91
CA HIS A 80 10.16 9.93 -2.23
C HIS A 80 10.87 10.80 -1.20
N ALA A 81 10.34 11.99 -0.92
CA ALA A 81 10.91 12.90 0.09
C ALA A 81 10.85 12.30 1.50
N GLY A 82 9.76 11.63 1.87
CA GLY A 82 9.65 10.92 3.14
C GLY A 82 10.70 9.81 3.29
N MET A 83 10.97 9.06 2.23
CA MET A 83 12.03 8.03 2.20
C MET A 83 13.42 8.65 2.34
N GLN A 84 13.68 9.77 1.65
CA GLN A 84 14.93 10.51 1.80
C GLN A 84 15.10 11.03 3.24
N THR A 85 14.03 11.53 3.85
CA THR A 85 14.03 11.92 5.28
C THR A 85 14.39 10.73 6.17
N ALA A 86 13.80 9.55 5.92
CA ALA A 86 14.13 8.35 6.68
C ALA A 86 15.62 8.00 6.56
N TYR A 87 16.20 8.04 5.36
CA TYR A 87 17.63 7.74 5.13
C TYR A 87 18.57 8.72 5.85
N ASN A 88 18.20 10.00 5.92
CA ASN A 88 18.99 11.02 6.58
C ASN A 88 18.92 10.93 8.11
N GLU A 89 17.80 10.47 8.66
CA GLU A 89 17.49 10.54 10.08
C GLU A 89 17.70 9.24 10.86
N ILE A 90 17.70 8.09 10.17
CA ILE A 90 18.00 6.80 10.79
C ILE A 90 19.49 6.76 11.12
N LYS A 91 19.81 6.66 12.44
CA LYS A 91 21.18 6.57 12.96
C LYS A 91 21.20 5.73 14.23
N PRO A 92 22.34 5.11 14.60
CA PRO A 92 22.47 4.45 15.88
C PRO A 92 22.03 5.35 17.03
N GLU A 93 21.40 4.81 18.04
CA GLU A 93 20.92 5.48 19.26
C GLU A 93 19.78 6.50 19.07
N VAL A 94 19.35 6.81 17.87
CA VAL A 94 18.15 7.63 17.61
C VAL A 94 16.90 6.79 17.85
N ARG A 95 15.86 7.37 18.46
CA ARG A 95 14.57 6.68 18.69
C ARG A 95 13.75 6.61 17.42
N GLN A 96 13.10 5.47 17.14
CA GLN A 96 12.22 5.28 15.98
C GLN A 96 11.09 6.31 15.95
N SER A 97 10.49 6.61 17.11
CA SER A 97 9.41 7.60 17.24
C SER A 97 9.82 9.01 16.77
N VAL A 98 11.08 9.42 17.01
CA VAL A 98 11.61 10.70 16.55
C VAL A 98 11.73 10.73 15.03
N VAL A 99 12.27 9.66 14.44
CA VAL A 99 12.40 9.54 12.98
C VAL A 99 11.02 9.49 12.30
N ALA A 100 10.09 8.72 12.87
CA ALA A 100 8.71 8.67 12.38
C ALA A 100 8.04 10.05 12.38
N GLY A 101 8.24 10.85 13.45
CA GLY A 101 7.72 12.22 13.51
C GLY A 101 8.26 13.12 12.39
N LYS A 102 9.55 13.00 12.05
CA LYS A 102 10.18 13.76 10.95
C LYS A 102 9.65 13.30 9.59
N ILE A 103 9.53 11.99 9.37
CA ILE A 103 8.93 11.43 8.16
C ILE A 103 7.49 11.93 8.00
N GLN A 104 6.69 11.88 9.07
CA GLN A 104 5.31 12.36 9.07
C GLN A 104 5.23 13.83 8.67
N ASN A 105 6.12 14.68 9.21
CA ASN A 105 6.20 16.08 8.84
C ASN A 105 6.44 16.26 7.34
N THR A 106 7.37 15.49 6.76
CA THR A 106 7.67 15.55 5.32
C THR A 106 6.51 15.06 4.46
N LEU A 107 5.86 13.97 4.85
CA LEU A 107 4.71 13.43 4.11
C LEU A 107 3.51 14.39 4.10
N LEU A 108 3.32 15.18 5.16
CA LEU A 108 2.25 16.16 5.25
C LEU A 108 2.62 17.52 4.66
N GLY A 109 3.80 18.03 4.94
CA GLY A 109 4.20 19.39 4.59
C GLY A 109 5.02 19.48 3.29
N GLY A 110 5.52 18.37 2.77
CA GLY A 110 6.57 18.40 1.74
C GLY A 110 7.93 18.80 2.32
N ASN A 111 8.81 19.28 1.48
CA ASN A 111 10.11 19.82 1.83
C ASN A 111 10.44 21.00 0.91
N GLU A 112 11.67 21.54 1.00
CA GLU A 112 12.10 22.70 0.18
C GLU A 112 12.10 22.41 -1.33
N GLU A 113 12.32 21.14 -1.73
CA GLU A 113 12.35 20.72 -3.14
C GLU A 113 10.95 20.48 -3.70
N ILE A 114 10.05 19.89 -2.89
CA ILE A 114 8.67 19.62 -3.25
C ILE A 114 7.72 20.55 -2.46
N GLN A 115 7.22 21.57 -3.11
CA GLN A 115 6.33 22.57 -2.50
C GLN A 115 4.85 22.14 -2.59
N ILE A 116 4.59 20.85 -2.36
CA ILE A 116 3.23 20.28 -2.27
C ILE A 116 3.07 19.58 -0.92
N GLY A 117 1.90 19.74 -0.31
CA GLY A 117 1.54 19.01 0.91
C GLY A 117 0.72 17.76 0.59
N GLY A 118 0.87 16.76 1.46
CA GLY A 118 -0.01 15.60 1.55
C GLY A 118 -1.22 15.87 2.44
N GLU A 119 -2.05 14.84 2.61
CA GLU A 119 -3.24 14.93 3.47
C GLU A 119 -3.08 14.14 4.78
N TYR A 120 -2.41 13.01 4.70
CA TYR A 120 -2.04 12.11 5.80
C TYR A 120 -0.95 11.15 5.31
N SER A 121 -0.41 10.31 6.18
CA SER A 121 0.73 9.43 5.84
C SER A 121 0.34 8.10 5.17
N GLY A 122 -0.79 8.03 4.50
CA GLY A 122 -1.31 6.78 3.93
C GLY A 122 -1.76 5.82 5.04
N LEU A 123 -1.01 4.75 5.22
CA LEU A 123 -1.08 3.86 6.38
C LEU A 123 -0.20 4.45 7.51
N ASN A 124 -0.10 3.77 8.63
CA ASN A 124 0.91 4.11 9.64
C ASN A 124 2.31 3.98 9.04
N ILE A 125 3.21 4.89 9.41
CA ILE A 125 4.63 4.77 9.06
C ILE A 125 5.16 3.44 9.64
N ILE A 126 5.75 2.60 8.79
CA ILE A 126 6.38 1.35 9.21
C ILE A 126 7.87 1.59 9.32
N LEU A 127 8.41 1.38 10.52
CA LEU A 127 9.83 1.38 10.83
C LEU A 127 10.11 0.15 11.70
N ALA A 128 10.33 -0.98 11.07
CA ALA A 128 10.53 -2.26 11.76
C ALA A 128 12.02 -2.64 11.75
N SER A 129 12.69 -2.64 12.92
CA SER A 129 14.13 -2.89 13.03
C SER A 129 14.44 -4.18 13.76
N GLY A 130 15.50 -4.87 13.35
CA GLY A 130 15.99 -6.11 13.96
C GLY A 130 14.90 -7.18 13.95
N VAL A 131 14.64 -7.81 15.10
CA VAL A 131 13.59 -8.85 15.21
C VAL A 131 12.21 -8.35 14.79
N SER A 132 11.90 -7.07 15.00
CA SER A 132 10.59 -6.54 14.53
C SER A 132 10.43 -6.57 13.02
N ALA A 133 11.53 -6.61 12.26
CA ALA A 133 11.49 -6.74 10.81
C ALA A 133 11.08 -8.15 10.33
N SER A 134 10.95 -9.13 11.25
CA SER A 134 10.44 -10.47 10.92
C SER A 134 8.92 -10.53 10.73
N ALA A 135 8.21 -9.45 10.98
CA ALA A 135 6.76 -9.35 10.81
C ALA A 135 6.37 -8.11 10.02
N SER A 136 5.31 -8.23 9.22
CA SER A 136 4.76 -7.11 8.47
C SER A 136 4.03 -6.11 9.38
N HIS A 137 3.96 -4.85 8.94
CA HIS A 137 3.11 -3.79 9.50
C HIS A 137 3.37 -3.40 10.97
N LEU A 138 4.58 -3.65 11.49
CA LEU A 138 4.93 -3.19 12.82
C LEU A 138 5.24 -1.69 12.81
N THR A 139 4.51 -0.97 13.65
CA THR A 139 4.67 0.49 13.81
C THR A 139 5.92 0.84 14.59
N PRO A 140 6.47 2.06 14.40
CA PRO A 140 7.60 2.52 15.20
C PRO A 140 7.24 2.59 16.68
N THR A 141 8.24 2.30 17.49
CA THR A 141 8.14 2.38 18.95
C THR A 141 9.14 3.41 19.49
N ASP A 142 9.24 3.52 20.82
CA ASP A 142 10.23 4.40 21.45
C ASP A 142 11.63 3.74 21.56
N LYS A 143 11.84 2.55 20.97
CA LYS A 143 13.16 1.91 20.95
C LYS A 143 14.12 2.66 20.01
N LYS A 144 15.39 2.55 20.32
CA LYS A 144 16.47 3.12 19.51
C LYS A 144 16.88 2.18 18.40
N PHE A 145 17.33 2.73 17.27
CA PHE A 145 18.03 1.96 16.24
C PHE A 145 19.38 1.48 16.79
N LYS A 146 19.80 0.30 16.39
CA LYS A 146 21.03 -0.33 16.83
C LYS A 146 21.94 -0.66 15.66
N GLU A 147 23.24 -0.76 15.95
CA GLU A 147 24.20 -1.29 14.99
C GLU A 147 23.92 -2.77 14.67
N ASN A 148 24.32 -3.18 13.47
CA ASN A 148 24.16 -4.53 12.94
C ASN A 148 22.70 -5.00 12.85
N GLU A 149 21.78 -4.07 12.63
CA GLU A 149 20.37 -4.35 12.39
C GLU A 149 19.87 -3.75 11.09
N GLY A 150 19.07 -4.54 10.34
CA GLY A 150 18.26 -4.05 9.23
C GLY A 150 17.00 -3.35 9.72
N THR A 151 16.54 -2.35 8.98
CA THR A 151 15.26 -1.66 9.23
C THR A 151 14.44 -1.61 7.95
N ILE A 152 13.24 -2.16 7.99
CA ILE A 152 12.22 -1.96 6.94
C ILE A 152 11.60 -0.59 7.14
N ILE A 153 11.52 0.16 6.07
CA ILE A 153 10.83 1.45 5.98
C ILE A 153 9.73 1.29 4.93
N GLU A 154 8.47 1.40 5.30
CA GLU A 154 7.37 1.43 4.34
C GLU A 154 6.50 2.66 4.59
N LEU A 155 6.31 3.46 3.55
CA LEU A 155 5.68 4.76 3.60
C LEU A 155 4.63 4.90 2.49
N GLY A 156 3.61 5.73 2.72
CA GLY A 156 2.65 6.13 1.72
C GLY A 156 2.54 7.65 1.62
N GLY A 157 2.79 8.19 0.42
CA GLY A 157 2.46 9.57 0.08
C GLY A 157 1.04 9.67 -0.46
N VAL A 158 0.27 10.67 -0.04
CA VAL A 158 -1.15 10.80 -0.37
C VAL A 158 -1.48 12.18 -0.90
N LYS A 159 -2.13 12.23 -2.05
CA LYS A 159 -2.68 13.45 -2.63
C LYS A 159 -4.12 13.22 -3.10
N ASN A 160 -5.05 14.04 -2.65
CA ASN A 160 -6.48 13.90 -2.93
C ASN A 160 -6.98 12.45 -2.67
N ARG A 161 -6.49 11.82 -1.58
CA ARG A 161 -6.74 10.43 -1.17
C ARG A 161 -6.21 9.35 -2.12
N TYR A 162 -5.43 9.73 -3.15
CA TYR A 162 -4.70 8.78 -4.00
C TYR A 162 -3.35 8.47 -3.38
N HIS A 163 -3.06 7.19 -3.24
CA HIS A 163 -1.89 6.68 -2.53
C HIS A 163 -0.79 6.25 -3.49
N CYS A 164 0.44 6.56 -3.11
CA CYS A 164 1.64 5.98 -3.69
C CYS A 164 2.51 5.44 -2.55
N ALA A 165 2.71 4.14 -2.51
CA ALA A 165 3.48 3.45 -1.47
C ALA A 165 4.90 3.16 -1.94
N LEU A 166 5.85 3.14 -1.01
CA LEU A 166 7.24 2.78 -1.25
C LEU A 166 7.82 2.12 -0.01
N SER A 167 8.50 0.98 -0.20
CA SER A 167 9.28 0.35 0.85
C SER A 167 10.74 0.16 0.45
N ARG A 168 11.62 0.34 1.42
CA ARG A 168 13.06 0.10 1.32
C ARG A 168 13.58 -0.47 2.63
N THR A 169 14.70 -1.16 2.51
CA THR A 169 15.45 -1.62 3.69
C THR A 169 16.76 -0.84 3.80
N VAL A 170 17.05 -0.35 4.99
CA VAL A 170 18.36 0.21 5.35
C VAL A 170 19.05 -0.71 6.33
N TYR A 171 20.38 -0.65 6.43
CA TYR A 171 21.16 -1.44 7.39
C TYR A 171 22.19 -0.56 8.07
N ILE A 172 22.20 -0.59 9.40
CA ILE A 172 23.18 0.12 10.21
C ILE A 172 24.37 -0.82 10.41
N GLY A 173 25.56 -0.42 9.92
CA GLY A 173 26.74 -1.25 9.97
C GLY A 173 26.91 -2.16 8.75
N LYS A 174 27.52 -3.33 8.95
CA LYS A 174 27.82 -4.29 7.87
C LYS A 174 26.85 -5.47 7.90
N PRO A 175 25.98 -5.63 6.89
CA PRO A 175 25.12 -6.79 6.80
C PRO A 175 25.92 -8.07 6.57
N ASP A 176 25.38 -9.19 7.06
CA ASP A 176 25.93 -10.50 6.77
C ASP A 176 25.64 -10.92 5.30
N THR A 177 26.30 -11.99 4.86
CA THR A 177 26.17 -12.52 3.51
C THR A 177 24.72 -12.92 3.22
N LYS A 178 24.04 -13.57 4.19
CA LYS A 178 22.67 -14.03 4.03
C LYS A 178 21.71 -12.86 3.77
N THR A 179 21.83 -11.76 4.51
CA THR A 179 21.04 -10.55 4.34
C THR A 179 21.27 -9.94 2.95
N ASN A 180 22.55 -9.80 2.53
CA ASN A 180 22.87 -9.27 1.20
C ASN A 180 22.34 -10.15 0.07
N ASP A 181 22.55 -11.46 0.14
CA ASP A 181 22.11 -12.39 -0.90
C ASP A 181 20.59 -12.40 -1.00
N THR A 182 19.87 -12.44 0.12
CA THR A 182 18.41 -12.39 0.13
C THR A 182 17.91 -11.09 -0.51
N LEU A 183 18.53 -9.95 -0.21
CA LEU A 183 18.15 -8.67 -0.81
C LEU A 183 18.40 -8.65 -2.32
N GLN A 184 19.54 -9.16 -2.78
CA GLN A 184 19.87 -9.23 -4.20
C GLN A 184 18.88 -10.14 -4.97
N ILE A 185 18.58 -11.32 -4.42
CA ILE A 185 17.63 -12.25 -5.00
C ILE A 185 16.21 -11.64 -5.04
N THR A 186 15.80 -10.99 -3.95
CA THR A 186 14.50 -10.30 -3.89
C THR A 186 14.42 -9.19 -4.93
N ASN A 187 15.50 -8.41 -5.10
CA ASN A 187 15.54 -7.35 -6.11
C ASN A 187 15.51 -7.92 -7.54
N GLU A 188 16.24 -9.03 -7.83
CA GLU A 188 16.12 -9.74 -9.12
C GLU A 188 14.68 -10.16 -9.38
N GLY A 189 13.97 -10.70 -8.36
CA GLY A 189 12.57 -11.07 -8.45
C GLY A 189 11.66 -9.87 -8.76
N VAL A 190 11.87 -8.74 -8.09
CA VAL A 190 11.16 -7.48 -8.37
C VAL A 190 11.38 -7.02 -9.80
N GLU A 191 12.63 -7.07 -10.31
CA GLU A 191 12.94 -6.72 -11.69
C GLU A 191 12.21 -7.59 -12.70
N ARG A 192 12.18 -8.91 -12.50
CA ARG A 192 11.42 -9.83 -13.36
C ARG A 192 9.92 -9.58 -13.32
N ALA A 193 9.37 -9.26 -12.16
CA ALA A 193 7.97 -8.87 -12.03
C ALA A 193 7.67 -7.57 -12.80
N ILE A 194 8.53 -6.57 -12.70
CA ILE A 194 8.42 -5.31 -13.45
C ILE A 194 8.47 -5.57 -14.97
N GLU A 195 9.44 -6.37 -15.45
CA GLU A 195 9.55 -6.75 -16.87
C GLU A 195 8.30 -7.48 -17.39
N SER A 196 7.67 -8.30 -16.52
CA SER A 196 6.42 -9.00 -16.83
C SER A 196 5.18 -8.11 -16.76
N THR A 197 5.28 -6.92 -16.19
CA THR A 197 4.16 -6.00 -16.04
C THR A 197 3.89 -5.25 -17.34
N ARG A 198 2.88 -5.70 -18.09
CA ARG A 198 2.45 -5.11 -19.37
C ARG A 198 1.00 -5.43 -19.67
N PRO A 199 0.32 -4.67 -20.55
CA PRO A 199 -1.05 -4.98 -20.94
C PRO A 199 -1.18 -6.39 -21.51
N GLY A 200 -2.27 -7.07 -21.15
CA GLY A 200 -2.57 -8.43 -21.59
C GLY A 200 -1.99 -9.54 -20.71
N ASN A 201 -0.92 -9.30 -19.97
CA ASN A 201 -0.48 -10.23 -18.93
C ASN A 201 -1.44 -10.20 -17.74
N THR A 202 -1.44 -11.27 -16.96
CA THR A 202 -2.26 -11.38 -15.75
C THR A 202 -1.45 -11.12 -14.48
N CYS A 203 -2.13 -10.90 -13.37
CA CYS A 203 -1.48 -10.86 -12.04
C CYS A 203 -0.70 -12.15 -11.75
N HIS A 204 -1.20 -13.29 -12.23
CA HIS A 204 -0.50 -14.58 -12.18
C HIS A 204 0.85 -14.53 -12.88
N ASP A 205 0.92 -13.99 -14.10
CA ASP A 205 2.16 -13.91 -14.89
C ASP A 205 3.23 -13.07 -14.18
N VAL A 206 2.84 -11.92 -13.63
CA VAL A 206 3.72 -11.07 -12.83
C VAL A 206 4.19 -11.79 -11.57
N ALA A 207 3.28 -12.47 -10.89
CA ALA A 207 3.60 -13.25 -9.70
C ALA A 207 4.58 -14.39 -10.00
N VAL A 208 4.34 -15.18 -11.06
CA VAL A 208 5.21 -16.28 -11.47
C VAL A 208 6.61 -15.78 -11.82
N ALA A 209 6.72 -14.65 -12.52
CA ALA A 209 8.00 -14.04 -12.84
C ALA A 209 8.84 -13.75 -11.57
N PHE A 210 8.20 -13.26 -10.49
CA PHE A 210 8.83 -13.04 -9.18
C PHE A 210 9.22 -14.37 -8.51
N TRP A 211 8.27 -15.30 -8.36
CA TRP A 211 8.49 -16.57 -7.63
C TRP A 211 9.50 -17.48 -8.29
N ASN A 212 9.59 -17.51 -9.63
CA ASN A 212 10.60 -18.31 -10.33
C ASN A 212 12.03 -17.91 -9.93
N VAL A 213 12.27 -16.63 -9.63
CA VAL A 213 13.56 -16.19 -9.10
C VAL A 213 13.80 -16.73 -7.70
N LEU A 214 12.83 -16.59 -6.80
CA LEU A 214 12.96 -17.09 -5.44
C LEU A 214 13.21 -18.61 -5.42
N GLU A 215 12.42 -19.38 -6.18
CA GLU A 215 12.53 -20.84 -6.29
C GLU A 215 13.92 -21.29 -6.79
N LYS A 216 14.48 -20.58 -7.78
CA LYS A 216 15.84 -20.83 -8.31
C LYS A 216 16.92 -20.77 -7.21
N TYR A 217 16.72 -19.92 -6.20
CA TYR A 217 17.67 -19.73 -5.11
C TYR A 217 17.22 -20.40 -3.80
N GLY A 218 16.14 -21.19 -3.82
CA GLY A 218 15.61 -21.90 -2.67
C GLY A 218 15.02 -20.98 -1.59
N LEU A 219 14.55 -19.79 -1.97
CA LEU A 219 13.81 -18.90 -1.09
C LEU A 219 12.30 -19.10 -1.23
N GLU A 220 11.60 -19.00 -0.15
CA GLU A 220 10.14 -19.11 -0.09
C GLU A 220 9.50 -17.80 0.35
N LYS A 221 8.31 -17.55 -0.16
CA LYS A 221 7.44 -16.45 0.23
C LYS A 221 5.99 -16.89 0.12
N GLU A 222 5.28 -16.94 1.23
CA GLU A 222 3.88 -17.40 1.28
C GLU A 222 2.89 -16.29 0.88
N SER A 223 3.15 -15.05 1.30
CA SER A 223 2.26 -13.93 1.06
C SER A 223 2.34 -13.44 -0.39
N ARG A 224 1.26 -12.81 -0.88
CA ARG A 224 1.25 -12.12 -2.18
C ARG A 224 2.42 -11.13 -2.31
N CYS A 225 2.84 -10.84 -3.54
CA CYS A 225 3.88 -9.83 -3.80
C CYS A 225 3.32 -8.52 -4.38
N GLY A 226 2.04 -8.24 -4.21
CA GLY A 226 1.46 -6.96 -4.60
C GLY A 226 -0.06 -6.93 -4.52
N TYR A 227 -0.62 -5.75 -4.63
CA TYR A 227 -2.06 -5.49 -4.58
C TYR A 227 -2.39 -4.11 -5.18
N SER A 228 -3.65 -3.93 -5.62
CA SER A 228 -4.11 -2.67 -6.20
C SER A 228 -4.04 -1.51 -5.21
N ILE A 229 -3.61 -0.34 -5.71
CA ILE A 229 -3.61 0.92 -4.98
C ILE A 229 -4.28 2.01 -5.81
N GLY A 230 -4.71 3.07 -5.15
CA GLY A 230 -5.33 4.23 -5.77
C GLY A 230 -6.01 5.08 -4.74
N LEU A 231 -7.32 5.28 -4.90
CA LEU A 231 -8.14 6.00 -3.92
C LEU A 231 -8.34 5.13 -2.67
N GLY A 232 -7.94 5.63 -1.53
CA GLY A 232 -8.09 4.95 -0.24
C GLY A 232 -8.28 5.93 0.91
N TYR A 233 -8.55 5.38 2.09
CA TYR A 233 -8.64 6.14 3.34
C TYR A 233 -8.17 5.23 4.49
N PRO A 234 -7.48 5.77 5.51
CA PRO A 234 -7.05 4.95 6.63
C PRO A 234 -8.20 4.13 7.22
N PRO A 235 -7.97 2.90 7.64
CA PRO A 235 -6.66 2.30 7.95
C PRO A 235 -5.98 1.58 6.78
N ASP A 236 -6.44 1.69 5.55
CA ASP A 236 -5.89 0.97 4.41
C ASP A 236 -5.64 1.90 3.22
N TRP A 237 -4.70 1.54 2.36
CA TRP A 237 -4.43 2.20 1.07
C TRP A 237 -4.69 1.28 -0.13
N GLY A 238 -5.01 0.00 0.12
CA GLY A 238 -5.34 -0.96 -0.91
C GLY A 238 -6.76 -0.76 -1.45
N GLU A 239 -6.97 -1.03 -2.73
CA GLU A 239 -8.30 -0.99 -3.35
C GLU A 239 -9.00 -2.36 -3.33
N HIS A 240 -8.37 -3.42 -2.83
CA HIS A 240 -8.89 -4.77 -2.69
C HIS A 240 -9.37 -5.44 -3.98
N THR A 241 -8.99 -4.93 -5.16
CA THR A 241 -9.37 -5.52 -6.45
C THR A 241 -8.41 -6.63 -6.86
N LEU A 242 -7.29 -6.31 -7.51
CA LEU A 242 -6.29 -7.31 -7.92
C LEU A 242 -5.33 -7.69 -6.79
N SER A 243 -4.73 -8.85 -6.92
CA SER A 243 -3.67 -9.33 -6.06
C SER A 243 -2.55 -9.99 -6.89
N ILE A 244 -1.32 -9.50 -6.77
CA ILE A 244 -0.18 -10.13 -7.46
C ILE A 244 0.19 -11.40 -6.72
N ARG A 245 -0.45 -12.49 -7.13
CA ARG A 245 -0.27 -13.85 -6.59
C ARG A 245 -0.50 -14.90 -7.67
N LYS A 246 0.03 -16.10 -7.45
CA LYS A 246 -0.30 -17.25 -8.30
C LYS A 246 -1.82 -17.48 -8.31
N ASN A 247 -2.39 -17.77 -9.48
CA ASN A 247 -3.81 -18.03 -9.75
C ASN A 247 -4.74 -16.79 -9.73
N ASP A 248 -4.24 -15.57 -9.57
CA ASP A 248 -5.04 -14.37 -9.87
C ASP A 248 -4.95 -14.08 -11.37
N MET A 249 -6.01 -14.37 -12.09
CA MET A 249 -6.10 -14.23 -13.55
C MET A 249 -6.59 -12.86 -14.00
N THR A 250 -6.62 -11.85 -13.11
CA THR A 250 -6.97 -10.47 -13.46
C THR A 250 -6.01 -9.95 -14.52
N VAL A 251 -6.55 -9.55 -15.66
CA VAL A 251 -5.77 -9.06 -16.80
C VAL A 251 -5.36 -7.62 -16.56
N LEU A 252 -4.08 -7.33 -16.73
CA LEU A 252 -3.52 -5.99 -16.64
C LEU A 252 -3.91 -5.17 -17.88
N GLN A 253 -4.35 -3.95 -17.64
CA GLN A 253 -4.76 -2.99 -18.67
C GLN A 253 -4.05 -1.65 -18.42
N PRO A 254 -3.88 -0.80 -19.43
CA PRO A 254 -3.34 0.55 -19.22
C PRO A 254 -4.10 1.30 -18.12
N ASN A 255 -3.35 2.06 -17.32
CA ASN A 255 -3.85 2.79 -16.14
C ASN A 255 -4.32 1.93 -14.95
N VAL A 256 -4.13 0.62 -14.98
CA VAL A 256 -4.17 -0.18 -13.75
C VAL A 256 -2.97 0.18 -12.89
N THR A 257 -3.18 0.33 -11.59
CA THR A 257 -2.12 0.68 -10.64
C THR A 257 -2.07 -0.29 -9.47
N PHE A 258 -0.87 -0.65 -9.04
CA PHE A 258 -0.67 -1.55 -7.92
C PHE A 258 0.65 -1.29 -7.20
N HIS A 259 0.72 -1.71 -5.96
CA HIS A 259 1.93 -1.77 -5.15
C HIS A 259 2.54 -3.16 -5.30
N LEU A 260 3.67 -3.25 -6.01
CA LEU A 260 4.49 -4.47 -6.06
C LEU A 260 5.35 -4.47 -4.80
N MET A 261 5.08 -5.39 -3.86
CA MET A 261 5.65 -5.41 -2.52
C MET A 261 6.32 -6.76 -2.24
N ALA A 262 7.63 -6.77 -2.20
CA ALA A 262 8.45 -7.95 -1.96
C ALA A 262 9.04 -7.92 -0.55
N GLY A 263 8.19 -8.20 0.46
CA GLY A 263 8.61 -8.40 1.84
C GLY A 263 9.05 -9.85 2.07
N MET A 264 10.23 -10.02 2.63
CA MET A 264 10.82 -11.29 3.04
C MET A 264 10.95 -11.28 4.56
N TRP A 265 10.02 -11.95 5.23
CA TRP A 265 9.98 -12.05 6.70
C TRP A 265 10.60 -13.38 7.12
N MET A 266 11.76 -13.30 7.74
CA MET A 266 12.52 -14.44 8.24
C MET A 266 12.27 -14.58 9.75
N ASP A 267 12.74 -15.65 10.39
CA ASP A 267 12.45 -15.94 11.79
C ASP A 267 12.81 -14.79 12.78
N THR A 268 13.92 -14.10 12.54
CA THR A 268 14.46 -13.09 13.46
C THR A 268 14.82 -11.76 12.80
N TRP A 269 14.57 -11.62 11.51
CA TRP A 269 14.85 -10.42 10.71
C TRP A 269 13.99 -10.40 9.46
N GLY A 270 14.04 -9.34 8.70
CA GLY A 270 13.35 -9.25 7.42
C GLY A 270 13.87 -8.11 6.59
N LEU A 271 13.46 -8.10 5.33
CA LEU A 271 13.71 -7.01 4.40
C LEU A 271 12.50 -6.81 3.50
N GLU A 272 12.41 -5.63 2.92
CA GLU A 272 11.36 -5.31 1.98
C GLU A 272 11.84 -4.35 0.90
N ILE A 273 11.44 -4.63 -0.33
CA ILE A 273 11.61 -3.77 -1.51
C ILE A 273 10.25 -3.66 -2.17
N SER A 274 9.82 -2.45 -2.48
CA SER A 274 8.55 -2.26 -3.18
C SER A 274 8.59 -1.14 -4.21
N GLU A 275 7.64 -1.19 -5.15
CA GLU A 275 7.40 -0.15 -6.14
C GLU A 275 5.89 0.07 -6.33
N SER A 276 5.47 1.31 -6.40
CA SER A 276 4.16 1.66 -6.93
C SER A 276 4.23 1.75 -8.44
N ILE A 277 3.38 0.98 -9.13
CA ILE A 277 3.45 0.76 -10.58
C ILE A 277 2.14 1.19 -11.25
N ARG A 278 2.26 1.84 -12.40
CA ARG A 278 1.20 2.03 -13.38
C ARG A 278 1.47 1.18 -14.61
N VAL A 279 0.49 0.42 -15.07
CA VAL A 279 0.54 -0.24 -16.38
C VAL A 279 0.35 0.83 -17.46
N THR A 280 1.23 0.84 -18.47
CA THR A 280 1.17 1.75 -19.63
C THR A 280 0.71 0.99 -20.89
N GLU A 281 0.61 1.66 -22.03
CA GLU A 281 0.21 1.01 -23.29
C GLU A 281 1.17 -0.11 -23.74
N ASN A 282 2.48 -0.01 -23.39
CA ASN A 282 3.51 -0.92 -23.90
C ASN A 282 4.34 -1.60 -22.79
N GLY A 283 4.01 -1.40 -21.52
CA GLY A 283 4.78 -1.92 -20.38
C GLY A 283 4.29 -1.33 -19.08
N CYS A 284 5.20 -0.81 -18.26
CA CYS A 284 4.82 -0.12 -17.02
C CYS A 284 5.71 1.09 -16.71
N GLU A 285 5.20 1.95 -15.84
CA GLU A 285 5.87 3.11 -15.26
C GLU A 285 5.99 2.89 -13.75
N LEU A 286 7.17 3.13 -13.20
CA LEU A 286 7.35 3.22 -11.75
C LEU A 286 7.03 4.66 -11.33
N PHE A 287 6.13 4.84 -10.37
CA PHE A 287 5.78 6.18 -9.89
C PHE A 287 6.95 6.86 -9.17
N CYS A 288 7.81 6.08 -8.52
CA CYS A 288 8.92 6.57 -7.74
C CYS A 288 10.24 5.99 -8.26
N ASN A 289 11.18 6.83 -8.65
CA ASN A 289 12.52 6.39 -9.06
C ASN A 289 13.47 6.50 -7.85
N PHE A 290 13.38 5.56 -6.91
CA PHE A 290 14.21 5.50 -5.72
C PHE A 290 15.09 4.24 -5.76
N SER A 291 16.37 4.35 -5.38
CA SER A 291 17.31 3.22 -5.43
C SER A 291 16.80 2.00 -4.64
N ARG A 292 16.88 0.81 -5.24
CA ARG A 292 16.57 -0.46 -4.57
C ARG A 292 17.80 -1.12 -3.93
N LYS A 293 18.98 -0.49 -4.03
CA LYS A 293 20.17 -0.97 -3.34
C LYS A 293 20.01 -0.82 -1.83
N LEU A 294 20.59 -1.75 -1.08
CA LEU A 294 20.67 -1.62 0.37
C LEU A 294 21.38 -0.31 0.72
N HIS A 295 20.70 0.51 1.50
CA HIS A 295 21.32 1.73 2.04
C HIS A 295 22.05 1.37 3.34
N LEU A 296 23.35 1.64 3.35
CA LEU A 296 24.22 1.41 4.52
C LEU A 296 24.43 2.71 5.29
N ILE A 297 24.29 2.62 6.59
CA ILE A 297 24.44 3.72 7.56
C ILE A 297 25.63 3.44 8.48
#